data_471dc56b7c4532eadb06d1679dcceef0
#
_entry.id   471dc56b7c4532eadb06d1679dcceef0
#
_cell.length_a   1.000
_cell.length_b   1.000
_cell.length_c   1.000
_cell.angle_alpha   90.00
_cell.angle_beta   90.00
_cell.angle_gamma   90.00
#
_symmetry.space_group_name_H-M   'P 1'
#
loop_
_entity.id
_entity.type
_entity.pdbx_description
1 polymer ?
#
loop_
_entity_poly.entity_id
_entity_poly.type
_entity_poly.pdbx_seq_one_letter_code
_entity_poly.pdbx_strand_id
1 'polypeptide(L)'
;MNNMQAVSFQQITQILELTDQLNISREWVEIPLSPESPGVVRKMENGKLEVIVDADVPFDEWFSSLETKIQTVMKEDGSDGGS
;
A
#
# COMPACT_ATOMS: atom_id res chain seq x y z
N MET A 1 -20.52 3.40 -16.38
CA MET A 1 -20.09 3.26 -16.19
C MET A 1 -19.35 3.14 -15.45
N ASN A 2 -19.08 3.14 -14.92
CA ASN A 2 -18.41 3.12 -14.36
C ASN A 2 -17.44 2.69 -14.22
N ASN A 3 -17.05 2.84 -14.19
CA ASN A 3 -15.98 2.60 -14.35
C ASN A 3 -15.05 2.49 -13.32
N MET A 4 -15.23 2.57 -12.22
CA MET A 4 -14.42 2.35 -11.22
C MET A 4 -14.18 0.96 -11.08
N GLN A 5 -13.01 0.49 -11.24
CA GLN A 5 -12.66 -0.87 -11.12
C GLN A 5 -12.12 -1.13 -9.74
N ALA A 6 -12.61 -2.14 -9.07
CA ALA A 6 -12.06 -2.54 -7.79
C ALA A 6 -10.67 -3.11 -7.98
N VAL A 7 -9.88 -3.10 -6.94
CA VAL A 7 -8.56 -3.70 -6.95
C VAL A 7 -8.73 -5.21 -7.17
N SER A 8 -8.03 -5.78 -8.12
CA SER A 8 -8.19 -7.18 -8.47
C SER A 8 -7.43 -8.08 -7.51
N PHE A 9 -7.79 -9.34 -7.49
CA PHE A 9 -7.12 -10.32 -6.66
C PHE A 9 -5.65 -10.40 -7.05
N GLN A 10 -5.35 -10.32 -8.33
CA GLN A 10 -3.98 -10.38 -8.81
C GLN A 10 -3.18 -9.19 -8.30
N GLN A 11 -3.79 -8.02 -8.30
CA GLN A 11 -3.12 -6.82 -7.81
C GLN A 11 -2.88 -6.93 -6.30
N ILE A 12 -3.85 -7.44 -5.57
CA ILE A 12 -3.70 -7.64 -4.14
C ILE A 12 -2.56 -8.60 -3.86
N THR A 13 -2.48 -9.68 -4.63
CA THR A 13 -1.42 -10.65 -4.46
C THR A 13 -0.05 -10.01 -4.68
N GLN A 14 0.07 -9.18 -5.69
CA GLN A 14 1.34 -8.52 -5.97
C GLN A 14 1.74 -7.60 -4.82
N ILE A 15 0.78 -6.88 -4.26
CA ILE A 15 1.07 -5.99 -3.15
C ILE A 15 1.50 -6.80 -1.93
N LEU A 16 0.80 -7.89 -1.65
CA LEU A 16 1.14 -8.71 -0.50
C LEU A 16 2.50 -9.40 -0.65
N GLU A 17 2.86 -9.76 -1.86
CA GLU A 17 4.16 -10.35 -2.10
C GLU A 17 5.26 -9.33 -1.83
N LEU A 18 5.02 -8.09 -2.19
CA LEU A 18 5.98 -7.05 -1.92
C LEU A 18 6.11 -6.82 -0.41
N THR A 19 5.00 -6.76 0.30
CA THR A 19 5.07 -6.54 1.75
C THR A 19 5.72 -7.74 2.43
N ASP A 20 5.55 -8.95 1.90
CA ASP A 20 6.22 -10.12 2.44
C ASP A 20 7.73 -9.95 2.29
N GLN A 21 8.19 -9.43 1.15
CA GLN A 21 9.60 -9.22 0.91
C GLN A 21 10.17 -8.17 1.85
N LEU A 22 9.33 -7.27 2.32
CA LEU A 22 9.76 -6.24 3.23
C LEU A 22 9.57 -6.66 4.70
N ASN A 23 9.26 -7.93 4.90
CA ASN A 23 9.07 -8.52 6.22
C ASN A 23 7.89 -7.92 6.99
N ILE A 24 6.85 -7.57 6.28
CA ILE A 24 5.63 -7.07 6.89
C ILE A 24 4.59 -8.17 6.81
N SER A 25 4.13 -8.65 7.95
CA SER A 25 3.16 -9.72 7.99
C SER A 25 1.85 -9.29 7.33
N ARG A 26 1.22 -10.19 6.62
CA ARG A 26 -0.01 -9.86 5.90
C ARG A 26 -1.12 -9.39 6.81
N GLU A 27 -1.15 -9.88 8.04
CA GLU A 27 -2.18 -9.47 8.97
C GLU A 27 -2.02 -8.00 9.36
N TRP A 28 -0.89 -7.40 9.06
CA TRP A 28 -0.66 -5.98 9.35
C TRP A 28 -0.82 -5.10 8.12
N VAL A 29 -1.40 -5.64 7.05
CA VAL A 29 -1.58 -4.89 5.81
C VAL A 29 -3.05 -4.85 5.46
N GLU A 30 -3.58 -3.66 5.17
CA GLU A 30 -4.94 -3.52 4.71
C GLU A 30 -4.93 -2.90 3.34
N ILE A 31 -5.66 -3.47 2.41
CA ILE A 31 -5.74 -2.99 1.05
C ILE A 31 -7.21 -2.78 0.72
N PRO A 32 -7.70 -1.54 0.82
CA PRO A 32 -9.09 -1.29 0.45
C PRO A 32 -9.33 -1.66 -1.01
N LEU A 33 -10.48 -2.23 -1.29
CA LEU A 33 -10.79 -2.65 -2.64
C LEU A 33 -11.15 -1.49 -3.57
N SER A 34 -11.43 -0.34 -3.02
CA SER A 34 -11.76 0.82 -3.83
C SER A 34 -10.54 1.70 -3.98
N PRO A 35 -10.03 1.88 -5.19
CA PRO A 35 -8.90 2.76 -5.40
C PRO A 35 -9.31 4.21 -5.16
N GLU A 36 -8.35 5.04 -4.88
CA GLU A 36 -8.61 6.47 -4.66
C GLU A 36 -7.61 7.30 -5.44
N SER A 37 -7.89 8.56 -5.59
CA SER A 37 -7.01 9.45 -6.32
C SER A 37 -6.66 10.62 -5.41
N PRO A 38 -5.42 10.70 -4.98
CA PRO A 38 -4.33 9.79 -5.29
C PRO A 38 -4.33 8.57 -4.38
N GLY A 39 -3.65 7.54 -4.80
CA GLY A 39 -3.42 6.39 -3.93
C GLY A 39 -2.36 6.76 -2.92
N VAL A 40 -2.49 6.27 -1.71
CA VAL A 40 -1.54 6.59 -0.64
C VAL A 40 -1.21 5.38 0.19
N VAL A 41 -0.09 5.45 0.87
CA VAL A 41 0.31 4.43 1.83
C VAL A 41 0.45 5.14 3.16
N ARG A 42 -0.17 4.61 4.19
CA ARG A 42 -0.09 5.25 5.49
C ARG A 42 -0.17 4.24 6.63
N LYS A 43 0.33 4.63 7.79
CA LYS A 43 0.24 3.82 8.97
C LYS A 43 -1.02 4.20 9.70
N MET A 44 -1.85 3.22 10.01
CA MET A 44 -3.12 3.47 10.69
C MET A 44 -2.90 3.51 12.19
N GLU A 45 -3.85 4.03 12.92
CA GLU A 45 -3.75 4.12 14.35
C GLU A 45 -3.61 2.77 15.01
N ASN A 46 -4.17 1.74 14.43
CA ASN A 46 -4.07 0.41 15.00
C ASN A 46 -2.74 -0.26 14.65
N GLY A 47 -1.84 0.45 14.01
CA GLY A 47 -0.54 -0.09 13.66
C GLY A 47 -0.46 -0.76 12.32
N LYS A 48 -1.58 -0.93 11.65
CA LYS A 48 -1.58 -1.59 10.36
C LYS A 48 -1.17 -0.63 9.27
N LEU A 49 -0.64 -1.18 8.19
CA LEU A 49 -0.25 -0.42 7.02
C LEU A 49 -1.40 -0.43 6.04
N GLU A 50 -1.90 0.74 5.68
CA GLU A 50 -2.98 0.82 4.70
C GLU A 50 -2.39 1.19 3.36
N VAL A 51 -2.68 0.39 2.33
CA VAL A 51 -2.16 0.61 0.99
C VAL A 51 -3.36 0.87 0.09
N ILE A 52 -3.53 2.11 -0.33
CA ILE A 52 -4.64 2.51 -1.19
C ILE A 52 -4.13 2.66 -2.61
N VAL A 53 -4.67 1.84 -3.51
CA VAL A 53 -4.25 1.82 -4.90
C VAL A 53 -4.71 3.09 -5.60
N ASP A 54 -3.87 3.64 -6.46
CA ASP A 54 -4.19 4.88 -7.16
C ASP A 54 -5.21 4.60 -8.26
N ALA A 55 -6.25 5.43 -8.32
CA ALA A 55 -7.32 5.25 -9.29
C ALA A 55 -6.98 5.89 -10.64
N ASP A 56 -6.05 6.84 -10.68
CA ASP A 56 -5.74 7.55 -11.90
C ASP A 56 -4.51 7.09 -12.63
N VAL A 57 -3.60 6.44 -11.95
CA VAL A 57 -2.34 6.02 -12.52
C VAL A 57 -2.40 4.53 -12.81
N PRO A 58 -1.89 4.05 -13.93
CA PRO A 58 -1.90 2.61 -14.20
C PRO A 58 -1.25 1.85 -13.06
N PHE A 59 -1.78 0.70 -12.74
CA PHE A 59 -1.32 -0.07 -11.60
C PHE A 59 0.18 -0.32 -11.62
N ASP A 60 0.71 -0.71 -12.77
CA ASP A 60 2.12 -1.02 -12.87
C ASP A 60 2.99 0.17 -12.54
N GLU A 61 2.58 1.32 -12.97
CA GLU A 61 3.33 2.53 -12.75
C GLU A 61 3.28 2.89 -11.26
N TRP A 62 2.11 2.83 -10.67
CA TRP A 62 1.95 3.10 -9.25
C TRP A 62 2.72 2.07 -8.41
N PHE A 63 2.64 0.80 -8.80
CA PHE A 63 3.28 -0.28 -8.07
C PHE A 63 4.79 -0.13 -8.06
N SER A 64 5.36 0.42 -9.13
CA SER A 64 6.79 0.59 -9.21
C SER A 64 7.33 1.55 -8.13
N SER A 65 6.47 2.41 -7.60
CA SER A 65 6.89 3.33 -6.56
C SER A 65 6.45 2.86 -5.17
N LEU A 66 5.75 1.74 -5.11
CA LEU A 66 5.14 1.32 -3.86
C LEU A 66 6.15 0.97 -2.79
N GLU A 67 7.20 0.29 -3.16
CA GLU A 67 8.21 -0.13 -2.21
C GLU A 67 8.80 1.10 -1.50
N THR A 68 9.13 2.13 -2.26
CA THR A 68 9.68 3.34 -1.70
C THR A 68 8.68 4.01 -0.77
N LYS A 69 7.41 4.01 -1.15
CA LYS A 69 6.38 4.62 -0.32
C LYS A 69 6.23 3.88 1.00
N ILE A 70 6.26 2.56 0.96
CA ILE A 70 6.14 1.76 2.17
C ILE A 70 7.35 2.00 3.06
N GLN A 71 8.54 1.99 2.47
CA GLN A 71 9.74 2.18 3.25
C GLN A 71 9.77 3.56 3.90
N THR A 72 9.27 4.56 3.21
CA THR A 72 9.21 5.91 3.75
C THR A 72 8.29 5.95 4.98
N VAL A 73 7.13 5.34 4.88
CA VAL A 73 6.18 5.34 5.97
C VAL A 73 6.74 4.57 7.17
N MET A 74 7.35 3.42 6.90
CA MET A 74 7.90 2.61 7.98
C MET A 74 9.09 3.31 8.63
N LYS A 75 9.89 3.99 7.84
CA LYS A 75 11.02 4.68 8.35
C LYS A 75 10.61 5.85 9.21
N GLU A 76 9.62 6.60 8.80
CA GLU A 76 9.14 7.71 9.56
C GLU A 76 8.62 7.25 10.90
N ASP A 77 7.92 6.14 10.92
CA ASP A 77 7.37 5.60 12.12
C ASP A 77 8.48 5.14 13.03
N GLY A 78 9.48 4.53 12.47
CA GLY A 78 10.56 4.02 13.27
C GLY A 78 11.52 5.05 13.75
N SER A 79 11.72 6.07 12.99
CA SER A 79 12.73 7.01 13.31
C SER A 79 12.43 7.77 14.55
N ASP A 80 11.18 7.89 14.88
CA ASP A 80 10.87 8.50 16.02
C ASP A 80 11.43 7.95 17.17
N GLY A 81 11.33 6.73 17.32
CA GLY A 81 11.81 6.10 18.46
C GLY A 81 13.24 6.11 18.56
N GLY A 82 13.82 6.06 17.51
CA GLY A 82 15.21 5.87 17.55
C GLY A 82 15.95 7.03 17.77
N SER A 83 15.32 8.01 17.65
CA SER A 83 16.14 9.09 17.75
C SER A 83 15.93 9.75 18.86
#